data_e55c861111c175d0daaa6c9182444d76
#
_entry.id   e55c861111c175d0daaa6c9182444d76
#
_cell.length_a   1.000
_cell.length_b   1.000
_cell.length_c   1.000
_cell.angle_alpha   90.00
_cell.angle_beta   90.00
_cell.angle_gamma   90.00
#
_symmetry.space_group_name_H-M   'P 1'
#
loop_
_entity.id
_entity.type
_entity.pdbx_description
1 polymer ?
#
loop_
_entity_poly.entity_id
_entity_poly.type
_entity_poly.pdbx_seq_one_letter_code
_entity_poly.pdbx_strand_id
1 'polypeptide(L)'
;PTPNPCGKCQSCTDLVANGPGSIDVIELDAATHGLVDDARDLRDKAFFAPVSSKYKIYIIDEAHQLGPGAANALLKVVEEPPPHVLFIFATTEPEKLIATIRSRTHHYPFRLVPPGILGEHLEKLCQAEGVKVEKGVIPLVVRASGGSVRDALSVLGQLLAGAGKDGVTYEIAVQLLGYTDGALLDDAIDAIGARDTATLFKTIDLLVESGHDPRRFAFDLLERLRDLVIVDALSDQAATVLRGYPKDQLTRMASQASRIGSASLNRAAALLAEGLTAMRGATPARLILELVAGKITIAQGDSSDTGMISRLERLERQSGFDVASAAAAPTQRVNKTEAKAEIKTIKEEPKQVKSEPAKGEKAPSSA
;
A
#
# COMPACT_ATOMS: atom_id res chain seq x y z
N PRO A 1 18.34 -36.53 -9.75
CA PRO A 1 17.42 -35.43 -9.62
C PRO A 1 17.55 -34.50 -10.83
N THR A 2 16.45 -34.26 -11.51
CA THR A 2 16.37 -33.29 -12.60
C THR A 2 15.80 -31.99 -12.05
N PRO A 3 16.20 -30.81 -12.56
CA PRO A 3 15.62 -29.55 -12.13
C PRO A 3 14.14 -29.41 -12.49
N ASN A 4 13.68 -30.22 -13.46
CA ASN A 4 12.28 -30.26 -13.90
C ASN A 4 11.62 -31.57 -13.46
N PRO A 5 10.46 -31.52 -12.78
CA PRO A 5 9.70 -32.72 -12.44
C PRO A 5 9.28 -33.46 -13.72
N CYS A 6 9.37 -34.76 -13.71
CA CYS A 6 9.00 -35.57 -14.89
C CYS A 6 7.49 -35.76 -15.05
N GLY A 7 6.69 -35.51 -14.03
CA GLY A 7 5.24 -35.65 -13.99
C GLY A 7 4.72 -37.11 -14.03
N LYS A 8 5.60 -38.11 -14.07
CA LYS A 8 5.23 -39.51 -14.29
C LYS A 8 5.74 -40.48 -13.23
N CYS A 9 6.77 -40.11 -12.44
CA CYS A 9 7.27 -40.97 -11.37
C CYS A 9 6.38 -40.84 -10.11
N GLN A 10 6.47 -41.83 -9.22
CA GLN A 10 5.67 -41.88 -8.00
C GLN A 10 5.75 -40.57 -7.23
N SER A 11 6.93 -40.04 -6.99
CA SER A 11 7.12 -38.76 -6.27
C SER A 11 6.43 -37.57 -6.97
N CYS A 12 6.43 -37.49 -8.30
CA CYS A 12 5.71 -36.46 -9.02
C CYS A 12 4.19 -36.64 -8.93
N THR A 13 3.70 -37.88 -8.95
CA THR A 13 2.28 -38.20 -8.83
C THR A 13 1.76 -37.91 -7.42
N ASP A 14 2.57 -38.18 -6.40
CA ASP A 14 2.21 -37.96 -5.01
C ASP A 14 2.16 -36.47 -4.69
N LEU A 15 3.06 -35.65 -5.27
CA LEU A 15 3.21 -34.23 -5.00
C LEU A 15 2.46 -33.30 -5.97
N VAL A 16 1.67 -33.86 -6.90
CA VAL A 16 0.81 -33.03 -7.76
C VAL A 16 -0.29 -32.37 -6.93
N ALA A 17 -0.80 -31.24 -7.40
CA ALA A 17 -1.94 -30.57 -6.77
C ALA A 17 -3.11 -31.56 -6.59
N ASN A 18 -3.64 -31.65 -5.37
CA ASN A 18 -4.63 -32.65 -4.94
C ASN A 18 -4.15 -34.12 -4.97
N GLY A 19 -2.85 -34.34 -5.03
CA GLY A 19 -2.26 -35.68 -4.87
C GLY A 19 -2.32 -36.17 -3.41
N PRO A 20 -1.98 -37.48 -3.18
CA PRO A 20 -2.03 -38.06 -1.86
C PRO A 20 -0.98 -37.52 -0.89
N GLY A 21 -0.01 -36.74 -1.38
CA GLY A 21 1.13 -36.26 -0.59
C GLY A 21 2.23 -37.33 -0.45
N SER A 22 3.36 -36.94 0.14
CA SER A 22 4.48 -37.83 0.41
C SER A 22 4.83 -37.80 1.89
N ILE A 23 5.06 -38.97 2.49
CA ILE A 23 5.50 -39.10 3.89
C ILE A 23 6.88 -38.45 4.13
N ASP A 24 7.68 -38.29 3.09
CA ASP A 24 9.00 -37.69 3.16
C ASP A 24 8.97 -36.15 2.93
N VAL A 25 7.80 -35.57 2.61
CA VAL A 25 7.58 -34.14 2.48
C VAL A 25 6.56 -33.70 3.53
N ILE A 26 7.03 -33.01 4.54
CA ILE A 26 6.26 -32.62 5.72
C ILE A 26 6.10 -31.12 5.68
N GLU A 27 4.86 -30.66 5.57
CA GLU A 27 4.51 -29.23 5.61
C GLU A 27 3.90 -28.90 6.98
N LEU A 28 4.40 -27.86 7.62
CA LEU A 28 4.01 -27.37 8.93
C LEU A 28 3.76 -25.88 8.86
N ASP A 29 2.62 -25.45 9.33
CA ASP A 29 2.30 -24.05 9.54
C ASP A 29 2.77 -23.64 10.95
N ALA A 30 3.72 -22.71 11.04
CA ALA A 30 4.26 -22.25 12.31
C ALA A 30 3.24 -21.45 13.14
N ALA A 31 2.15 -20.95 12.54
CA ALA A 31 1.07 -20.29 13.25
C ALA A 31 0.29 -21.27 14.12
N THR A 32 0.10 -22.50 13.65
CA THR A 32 -0.67 -23.54 14.34
C THR A 32 0.20 -24.53 15.08
N HIS A 33 1.41 -24.78 14.60
CA HIS A 33 2.38 -25.77 15.10
C HIS A 33 3.71 -25.14 15.57
N GLY A 34 3.69 -23.85 15.94
CA GLY A 34 4.87 -23.11 16.38
C GLY A 34 5.31 -23.38 17.83
N LEU A 35 4.79 -24.40 18.49
CA LEU A 35 5.14 -24.73 19.87
C LEU A 35 6.51 -25.44 19.96
N VAL A 36 7.12 -25.33 21.13
CA VAL A 36 8.45 -25.91 21.40
C VAL A 36 8.45 -27.44 21.24
N ASP A 37 7.36 -28.09 21.60
CA ASP A 37 7.24 -29.55 21.53
C ASP A 37 7.10 -30.04 20.10
N ASP A 38 6.37 -29.33 19.24
CA ASP A 38 6.29 -29.63 17.79
C ASP A 38 7.67 -29.54 17.15
N ALA A 39 8.42 -28.51 17.50
CA ALA A 39 9.79 -28.30 17.01
C ALA A 39 10.78 -29.36 17.49
N ARG A 40 10.62 -29.87 18.72
CA ARG A 40 11.40 -30.97 19.25
C ARG A 40 11.09 -32.29 18.54
N ASP A 41 9.82 -32.58 18.33
CA ASP A 41 9.36 -33.73 17.60
C ASP A 41 9.87 -33.73 16.14
N LEU A 42 9.82 -32.58 15.49
CA LEU A 42 10.36 -32.40 14.14
C LEU A 42 11.89 -32.67 14.14
N ARG A 43 12.62 -32.06 15.08
CA ARG A 43 14.05 -32.28 15.23
C ARG A 43 14.40 -33.77 15.37
N ASP A 44 13.69 -34.47 16.27
CA ASP A 44 13.95 -35.88 16.55
C ASP A 44 13.61 -36.76 15.34
N LYS A 45 12.53 -36.46 14.62
CA LYS A 45 12.14 -37.14 13.39
C LYS A 45 13.08 -36.84 12.23
N ALA A 46 13.82 -35.73 12.23
CA ALA A 46 14.74 -35.37 11.16
C ALA A 46 15.94 -36.32 11.03
N PHE A 47 16.33 -36.96 12.12
CA PHE A 47 17.45 -37.92 12.08
C PHE A 47 17.10 -39.28 11.44
N PHE A 48 15.82 -39.58 11.27
CA PHE A 48 15.40 -40.82 10.60
C PHE A 48 15.47 -40.67 9.07
N ALA A 49 15.99 -41.69 8.40
CA ALA A 49 16.09 -41.75 6.95
C ALA A 49 14.72 -41.60 6.28
N PRO A 50 14.67 -41.02 5.05
CA PRO A 50 13.45 -41.00 4.27
C PRO A 50 12.98 -42.42 3.91
N VAL A 51 11.68 -42.58 3.76
CA VAL A 51 11.05 -43.91 3.54
C VAL A 51 11.06 -44.25 2.05
N SER A 52 10.69 -43.33 1.17
CA SER A 52 10.51 -43.56 -0.26
C SER A 52 11.32 -42.65 -1.16
N SER A 53 11.72 -41.49 -0.64
CA SER A 53 12.38 -40.42 -1.40
C SER A 53 13.88 -40.39 -1.11
N LYS A 54 14.63 -39.62 -1.92
CA LYS A 54 16.05 -39.38 -1.67
C LYS A 54 16.29 -38.43 -0.49
N TYR A 55 15.40 -37.49 -0.30
CA TYR A 55 15.47 -36.46 0.73
C TYR A 55 14.18 -36.44 1.55
N LYS A 56 14.31 -36.10 2.81
CA LYS A 56 13.25 -35.75 3.72
C LYS A 56 13.16 -34.23 3.76
N ILE A 57 12.02 -33.68 3.38
CA ILE A 57 11.85 -32.24 3.18
C ILE A 57 10.87 -31.72 4.22
N TYR A 58 11.29 -30.71 4.96
CA TYR A 58 10.45 -29.97 5.88
C TYR A 58 10.17 -28.59 5.32
N ILE A 59 8.89 -28.30 5.10
CA ILE A 59 8.40 -26.99 4.68
C ILE A 59 7.75 -26.36 5.89
N ILE A 60 8.31 -25.25 6.36
CA ILE A 60 7.79 -24.50 7.51
C ILE A 60 7.22 -23.19 6.97
N ASP A 61 5.90 -23.14 6.89
CA ASP A 61 5.17 -21.95 6.46
C ASP A 61 5.01 -20.97 7.62
N GLU A 62 4.92 -19.67 7.29
CA GLU A 62 4.90 -18.55 8.24
C GLU A 62 6.00 -18.66 9.32
N ALA A 63 7.21 -19.06 8.89
CA ALA A 63 8.32 -19.39 9.78
C ALA A 63 8.71 -18.28 10.77
N HIS A 64 8.33 -17.03 10.51
CA HIS A 64 8.51 -15.91 11.43
C HIS A 64 7.64 -16.01 12.70
N GLN A 65 6.62 -16.88 12.69
CA GLN A 65 5.75 -17.15 13.84
C GLN A 65 6.32 -18.23 14.79
N LEU A 66 7.45 -18.87 14.42
CA LEU A 66 8.15 -19.75 15.34
C LEU A 66 8.56 -18.99 16.61
N GLY A 67 8.04 -19.39 17.75
CA GLY A 67 8.45 -18.83 19.03
C GLY A 67 9.95 -19.03 19.26
N PRO A 68 10.61 -18.20 20.11
CA PRO A 68 12.04 -18.31 20.38
C PRO A 68 12.48 -19.69 20.86
N GLY A 69 11.64 -20.37 21.64
CA GLY A 69 11.90 -21.74 22.12
C GLY A 69 11.85 -22.79 21.03
N ALA A 70 10.87 -22.70 20.11
CA ALA A 70 10.72 -23.59 18.97
C ALA A 70 11.87 -23.39 17.96
N ALA A 71 12.16 -22.14 17.65
CA ALA A 71 13.26 -21.79 16.77
C ALA A 71 14.60 -22.33 17.34
N ASN A 72 14.87 -22.16 18.63
CA ASN A 72 16.07 -22.71 19.29
C ASN A 72 16.11 -24.25 19.26
N ALA A 73 14.99 -24.95 19.38
CA ALA A 73 14.94 -26.40 19.28
C ALA A 73 15.37 -26.90 17.90
N LEU A 74 15.09 -26.14 16.85
CA LEU A 74 15.47 -26.47 15.46
C LEU A 74 16.91 -26.10 15.11
N LEU A 75 17.54 -25.18 15.86
CA LEU A 75 18.88 -24.66 15.48
C LEU A 75 19.88 -25.78 15.22
N LYS A 76 19.97 -26.78 16.09
CA LYS A 76 20.95 -27.85 15.96
C LYS A 76 20.83 -28.63 14.66
N VAL A 77 19.59 -28.93 14.21
CA VAL A 77 19.36 -29.69 12.97
C VAL A 77 19.45 -28.78 11.73
N VAL A 78 19.25 -27.46 11.90
CA VAL A 78 19.46 -26.48 10.81
C VAL A 78 20.94 -26.13 10.64
N GLU A 79 21.70 -26.13 11.72
CA GLU A 79 23.16 -25.87 11.70
C GLU A 79 23.94 -27.03 11.11
N GLU A 80 23.62 -28.24 11.52
CA GLU A 80 24.25 -29.49 11.07
C GLU A 80 23.20 -30.48 10.58
N PRO A 81 22.55 -30.20 9.42
CA PRO A 81 21.50 -31.05 8.92
C PRO A 81 22.05 -32.41 8.49
N PRO A 82 21.33 -33.51 8.79
CA PRO A 82 21.63 -34.79 8.17
C PRO A 82 21.64 -34.67 6.63
N PRO A 83 22.50 -35.43 5.92
CA PRO A 83 22.69 -35.26 4.47
C PRO A 83 21.43 -35.56 3.63
N HIS A 84 20.44 -36.18 4.23
CA HIS A 84 19.16 -36.50 3.61
C HIS A 84 18.05 -35.50 3.97
N VAL A 85 18.32 -34.45 4.77
CA VAL A 85 17.30 -33.49 5.22
C VAL A 85 17.46 -32.16 4.50
N LEU A 86 16.33 -31.60 4.08
CA LEU A 86 16.23 -30.26 3.53
C LEU A 86 15.15 -29.47 4.24
N PHE A 87 15.47 -28.21 4.57
CA PHE A 87 14.52 -27.26 5.14
C PHE A 87 14.15 -26.19 4.14
N ILE A 88 12.86 -25.88 4.05
CA ILE A 88 12.30 -24.76 3.29
C ILE A 88 11.52 -23.91 4.29
N PHE A 89 11.98 -22.68 4.53
CA PHE A 89 11.29 -21.72 5.39
C PHE A 89 10.57 -20.73 4.49
N ALA A 90 9.23 -20.70 4.53
CA ALA A 90 8.42 -19.69 3.88
C ALA A 90 8.03 -18.62 4.90
N THR A 91 8.14 -17.36 4.54
CA THR A 91 7.80 -16.24 5.44
C THR A 91 7.47 -14.97 4.65
N THR A 92 6.51 -14.21 5.15
CA THR A 92 6.21 -12.85 4.69
C THR A 92 7.12 -11.79 5.32
N GLU A 93 7.78 -12.13 6.45
CA GLU A 93 8.61 -11.21 7.25
C GLU A 93 9.99 -11.82 7.55
N PRO A 94 10.89 -11.90 6.54
CA PRO A 94 12.19 -12.57 6.70
C PRO A 94 13.09 -11.94 7.78
N GLU A 95 12.92 -10.66 8.07
CA GLU A 95 13.64 -9.93 9.13
C GLU A 95 13.25 -10.39 10.54
N LYS A 96 12.03 -10.91 10.75
CA LYS A 96 11.61 -11.47 12.04
C LYS A 96 12.12 -12.88 12.28
N LEU A 97 12.58 -13.58 11.22
CA LEU A 97 13.20 -14.88 11.40
C LEU A 97 14.55 -14.74 12.12
N ILE A 98 14.82 -15.66 13.07
CA ILE A 98 16.06 -15.59 13.86
C ILE A 98 17.30 -15.58 12.97
N ALA A 99 18.26 -14.73 13.32
CA ALA A 99 19.45 -14.47 12.52
C ALA A 99 20.28 -15.74 12.22
N THR A 100 20.28 -16.68 13.14
CA THR A 100 21.00 -17.96 13.00
C THR A 100 20.42 -18.85 11.91
N ILE A 101 19.10 -18.94 11.74
CA ILE A 101 18.47 -19.66 10.60
C ILE A 101 18.74 -18.89 9.32
N ARG A 102 18.51 -17.58 9.32
CA ARG A 102 18.69 -16.74 8.13
C ARG A 102 20.11 -16.76 7.58
N SER A 103 21.13 -16.83 8.43
CA SER A 103 22.54 -16.87 8.00
C SER A 103 22.97 -18.21 7.38
N ARG A 104 22.18 -19.27 7.57
CA ARG A 104 22.48 -20.63 7.09
C ARG A 104 21.56 -21.10 5.97
N THR A 105 20.65 -20.22 5.52
CA THR A 105 19.71 -20.50 4.45
C THR A 105 19.92 -19.56 3.27
N HIS A 106 19.67 -20.05 2.07
CA HIS A 106 19.59 -19.21 0.88
C HIS A 106 18.27 -18.43 0.88
N HIS A 107 18.33 -17.14 0.62
CA HIS A 107 17.14 -16.28 0.55
C HIS A 107 16.72 -16.07 -0.89
N TYR A 108 15.47 -16.44 -1.19
CA TYR A 108 14.82 -16.28 -2.49
C TYR A 108 13.62 -15.35 -2.34
N PRO A 109 13.75 -14.04 -2.65
CA PRO A 109 12.65 -13.10 -2.50
C PRO A 109 11.65 -13.25 -3.66
N PHE A 110 10.38 -13.46 -3.33
CA PHE A 110 9.25 -13.40 -4.25
C PHE A 110 8.56 -12.04 -4.11
N ARG A 111 8.66 -11.22 -5.15
CA ARG A 111 8.09 -9.87 -5.16
C ARG A 111 6.68 -9.88 -5.70
N LEU A 112 5.91 -8.83 -5.37
CA LEU A 112 4.61 -8.58 -5.99
C LEU A 112 4.76 -8.48 -7.50
N VAL A 113 3.77 -9.01 -8.21
CA VAL A 113 3.78 -9.01 -9.69
C VAL A 113 3.33 -7.64 -10.19
N PRO A 114 4.05 -7.04 -11.14
CA PRO A 114 3.64 -5.79 -11.75
C PRO A 114 2.24 -5.84 -12.34
N PRO A 115 1.42 -4.77 -12.21
CA PRO A 115 0.02 -4.76 -12.65
C PRO A 115 -0.21 -5.19 -14.09
N GLY A 116 0.66 -4.79 -15.02
CA GLY A 116 0.53 -5.17 -16.43
C GLY A 116 0.70 -6.67 -16.66
N ILE A 117 1.73 -7.28 -16.05
CA ILE A 117 1.98 -8.72 -16.16
C ILE A 117 0.86 -9.53 -15.51
N LEU A 118 0.39 -9.08 -14.34
CA LEU A 118 -0.72 -9.72 -13.65
C LEU A 118 -2.00 -9.64 -14.47
N GLY A 119 -2.31 -8.49 -15.07
CA GLY A 119 -3.48 -8.31 -15.95
C GLY A 119 -3.45 -9.25 -17.14
N GLU A 120 -2.32 -9.32 -17.88
CA GLU A 120 -2.15 -10.25 -19.01
C GLU A 120 -2.33 -11.72 -18.59
N HIS A 121 -1.87 -12.09 -17.40
CA HIS A 121 -2.03 -13.43 -16.87
C HIS A 121 -3.51 -13.76 -16.59
N LEU A 122 -4.23 -12.83 -15.95
CA LEU A 122 -5.66 -12.99 -15.65
C LEU A 122 -6.50 -13.05 -16.93
N GLU A 123 -6.19 -12.25 -17.95
CA GLU A 123 -6.86 -12.32 -19.27
C GLU A 123 -6.69 -13.69 -19.92
N LYS A 124 -5.47 -14.25 -19.91
CA LYS A 124 -5.21 -15.60 -20.43
C LYS A 124 -5.99 -16.68 -19.69
N LEU A 125 -6.12 -16.53 -18.36
CA LEU A 125 -6.93 -17.48 -17.57
C LEU A 125 -8.42 -17.39 -17.91
N CYS A 126 -8.98 -16.17 -18.02
CA CYS A 126 -10.37 -16.00 -18.44
C CYS A 126 -10.64 -16.60 -19.83
N GLN A 127 -9.69 -16.46 -20.76
CA GLN A 127 -9.79 -17.09 -22.08
C GLN A 127 -9.74 -18.62 -21.99
N ALA A 128 -8.88 -19.18 -21.14
CA ALA A 128 -8.77 -20.62 -20.95
C ALA A 128 -10.03 -21.23 -20.31
N GLU A 129 -10.66 -20.51 -19.37
CA GLU A 129 -11.94 -20.88 -18.75
C GLU A 129 -13.15 -20.60 -19.66
N GLY A 130 -12.96 -19.95 -20.81
CA GLY A 130 -14.02 -19.64 -21.76
C GLY A 130 -15.02 -18.58 -21.27
N VAL A 131 -14.68 -17.79 -20.26
CA VAL A 131 -15.55 -16.77 -19.69
C VAL A 131 -15.29 -15.42 -20.33
N LYS A 132 -16.36 -14.75 -20.73
CA LYS A 132 -16.29 -13.35 -21.22
C LYS A 132 -16.16 -12.41 -20.05
N VAL A 133 -15.21 -11.48 -20.14
CA VAL A 133 -14.97 -10.46 -19.14
C VAL A 133 -14.98 -9.10 -19.83
N GLU A 134 -15.78 -8.19 -19.31
CA GLU A 134 -15.92 -6.83 -19.87
C GLU A 134 -14.63 -6.01 -19.65
N LYS A 135 -14.39 -5.06 -20.54
CA LYS A 135 -13.27 -4.12 -20.41
C LYS A 135 -13.38 -3.33 -19.10
N GLY A 136 -12.29 -3.27 -18.36
CA GLY A 136 -12.23 -2.58 -17.07
C GLY A 136 -12.34 -3.53 -15.86
N VAL A 137 -12.87 -4.73 -15.99
CA VAL A 137 -12.95 -5.71 -14.88
C VAL A 137 -11.56 -6.18 -14.45
N ILE A 138 -10.71 -6.57 -15.39
CA ILE A 138 -9.33 -7.04 -15.07
C ILE A 138 -8.53 -5.97 -14.32
N PRO A 139 -8.52 -4.69 -14.72
CA PRO A 139 -7.90 -3.62 -13.92
C PRO A 139 -8.44 -3.52 -12.48
N LEU A 140 -9.75 -3.71 -12.26
CA LEU A 140 -10.32 -3.73 -10.90
C LEU A 140 -9.77 -4.89 -10.06
N VAL A 141 -9.69 -6.10 -10.64
CA VAL A 141 -9.13 -7.28 -9.97
C VAL A 141 -7.65 -7.06 -9.63
N VAL A 142 -6.86 -6.54 -10.57
CA VAL A 142 -5.44 -6.22 -10.37
C VAL A 142 -5.26 -5.20 -9.24
N ARG A 143 -6.10 -4.17 -9.20
CA ARG A 143 -6.10 -3.16 -8.14
C ARG A 143 -6.48 -3.77 -6.79
N ALA A 144 -7.51 -4.60 -6.73
CA ALA A 144 -7.96 -5.26 -5.50
C ALA A 144 -6.90 -6.19 -4.91
N SER A 145 -6.10 -6.84 -5.77
CA SER A 145 -5.09 -7.83 -5.37
C SER A 145 -3.75 -7.24 -4.91
N GLY A 146 -3.50 -5.94 -5.15
CA GLY A 146 -2.25 -5.29 -4.77
C GLY A 146 -0.98 -5.94 -5.31
N GLY A 147 -1.07 -6.74 -6.40
CA GLY A 147 0.06 -7.45 -7.02
C GLY A 147 0.26 -8.89 -6.51
N SER A 148 -0.60 -9.37 -5.60
CA SER A 148 -0.65 -10.77 -5.17
C SER A 148 -1.40 -11.61 -6.20
N VAL A 149 -0.74 -12.62 -6.76
CA VAL A 149 -1.38 -13.55 -7.71
C VAL A 149 -2.48 -14.37 -7.02
N ARG A 150 -2.22 -14.83 -5.78
CA ARG A 150 -3.20 -15.61 -4.99
C ARG A 150 -4.48 -14.82 -4.78
N ASP A 151 -4.35 -13.55 -4.34
CA ASP A 151 -5.51 -12.72 -4.07
C ASP A 151 -6.24 -12.35 -5.38
N ALA A 152 -5.48 -12.11 -6.45
CA ALA A 152 -6.05 -11.86 -7.77
C ALA A 152 -6.89 -13.03 -8.27
N LEU A 153 -6.39 -14.26 -8.11
CA LEU A 153 -7.13 -15.47 -8.49
C LEU A 153 -8.34 -15.70 -7.60
N SER A 154 -8.24 -15.43 -6.31
CA SER A 154 -9.38 -15.54 -5.38
C SER A 154 -10.48 -14.55 -5.74
N VAL A 155 -10.12 -13.29 -5.97
CA VAL A 155 -11.05 -12.23 -6.41
C VAL A 155 -11.67 -12.57 -7.76
N LEU A 156 -10.84 -12.97 -8.74
CA LEU A 156 -11.34 -13.39 -10.05
C LEU A 156 -12.30 -14.58 -9.94
N GLY A 157 -11.97 -15.58 -9.13
CA GLY A 157 -12.83 -16.75 -8.88
C GLY A 157 -14.18 -16.37 -8.31
N GLN A 158 -14.24 -15.39 -7.38
CA GLN A 158 -15.50 -14.86 -6.84
C GLN A 158 -16.34 -14.17 -7.94
N LEU A 159 -15.68 -13.37 -8.78
CA LEU A 159 -16.37 -12.72 -9.90
C LEU A 159 -16.90 -13.73 -10.93
N LEU A 160 -16.12 -14.76 -11.26
CA LEU A 160 -16.52 -15.82 -12.17
C LEU A 160 -17.70 -16.64 -11.62
N ALA A 161 -17.71 -16.91 -10.31
CA ALA A 161 -18.82 -17.58 -9.65
C ALA A 161 -20.14 -16.75 -9.65
N GLY A 162 -20.02 -15.42 -9.62
CA GLY A 162 -21.13 -14.48 -9.72
C GLY A 162 -21.52 -14.12 -11.17
N ALA A 163 -20.78 -14.65 -12.17
CA ALA A 163 -21.00 -14.31 -13.56
C ALA A 163 -22.35 -14.85 -14.07
N GLY A 164 -23.11 -14.01 -14.77
CA GLY A 164 -24.31 -14.41 -15.49
C GLY A 164 -24.02 -15.05 -16.84
N LYS A 165 -25.06 -15.28 -17.64
CA LYS A 165 -24.92 -15.84 -19.00
C LYS A 165 -24.08 -14.97 -19.94
N ASP A 166 -24.00 -13.67 -19.65
CA ASP A 166 -23.26 -12.68 -20.44
C ASP A 166 -21.81 -12.52 -20.01
N GLY A 167 -21.37 -13.27 -18.99
CA GLY A 167 -20.04 -13.19 -18.39
C GLY A 167 -19.96 -12.20 -17.22
N VAL A 168 -18.77 -11.69 -16.91
CA VAL A 168 -18.53 -10.71 -15.85
C VAL A 168 -18.60 -9.32 -16.43
N THR A 169 -19.65 -8.57 -16.05
CA THR A 169 -19.81 -7.15 -16.42
C THR A 169 -19.05 -6.25 -15.43
N TYR A 170 -18.76 -5.03 -15.85
CA TYR A 170 -18.11 -4.04 -15.00
C TYR A 170 -18.95 -3.71 -13.75
N GLU A 171 -20.26 -3.59 -13.91
CA GLU A 171 -21.21 -3.31 -12.83
C GLU A 171 -21.20 -4.41 -11.75
N ILE A 172 -21.26 -5.68 -12.17
CA ILE A 172 -21.19 -6.83 -11.27
C ILE A 172 -19.85 -6.82 -10.52
N ALA A 173 -18.74 -6.54 -11.21
CA ALA A 173 -17.42 -6.46 -10.59
C ALA A 173 -17.33 -5.34 -9.54
N VAL A 174 -17.85 -4.16 -9.84
CA VAL A 174 -17.91 -3.02 -8.89
C VAL A 174 -18.71 -3.39 -7.65
N GLN A 175 -19.92 -3.96 -7.84
CA GLN A 175 -20.78 -4.36 -6.73
C GLN A 175 -20.16 -5.47 -5.85
N LEU A 176 -19.66 -6.54 -6.44
CA LEU A 176 -19.08 -7.66 -5.69
C LEU A 176 -17.79 -7.29 -4.96
N LEU A 177 -17.00 -6.41 -5.53
CA LEU A 177 -15.76 -5.94 -4.92
C LEU A 177 -15.96 -4.77 -3.95
N GLY A 178 -17.19 -4.25 -3.86
CA GLY A 178 -17.53 -3.14 -2.99
C GLY A 178 -16.83 -1.83 -3.40
N TYR A 179 -16.44 -1.68 -4.67
CA TYR A 179 -15.90 -0.44 -5.17
C TYR A 179 -17.00 0.61 -5.31
N THR A 180 -16.62 1.85 -5.12
CA THR A 180 -17.52 2.98 -5.37
C THR A 180 -17.74 3.17 -6.87
N ASP A 181 -18.96 3.45 -7.26
CA ASP A 181 -19.27 3.81 -8.65
C ASP A 181 -18.41 5.00 -9.09
N GLY A 182 -17.85 4.88 -10.30
CA GLY A 182 -17.00 5.92 -10.88
C GLY A 182 -17.72 7.27 -11.04
N ALA A 183 -19.04 7.25 -11.26
CA ALA A 183 -19.86 8.46 -11.35
C ALA A 183 -19.92 9.22 -10.01
N LEU A 184 -20.13 8.51 -8.90
CA LEU A 184 -20.13 9.13 -7.55
C LEU A 184 -18.76 9.74 -7.20
N LEU A 185 -17.66 9.09 -7.63
CA LEU A 185 -16.33 9.64 -7.45
C LEU A 185 -16.09 10.89 -8.30
N ASP A 186 -16.53 10.88 -9.55
CA ASP A 186 -16.42 12.03 -10.44
C ASP A 186 -17.23 13.21 -9.92
N ASP A 187 -18.47 12.98 -9.44
CA ASP A 187 -19.31 14.00 -8.82
C ASP A 187 -18.67 14.60 -7.56
N ALA A 188 -18.08 13.78 -6.72
CA ALA A 188 -17.37 14.25 -5.53
C ALA A 188 -16.14 15.11 -5.90
N ILE A 189 -15.33 14.67 -6.88
CA ILE A 189 -14.19 15.43 -7.38
C ILE A 189 -14.61 16.76 -7.99
N ASP A 190 -15.67 16.76 -8.78
CA ASP A 190 -16.20 17.99 -9.39
C ASP A 190 -16.75 18.95 -8.34
N ALA A 191 -17.44 18.44 -7.31
CA ALA A 191 -17.90 19.24 -6.16
C ALA A 191 -16.71 19.82 -5.36
N ILE A 192 -15.65 19.06 -5.14
CA ILE A 192 -14.41 19.54 -4.51
C ILE A 192 -13.78 20.66 -5.35
N GLY A 193 -13.70 20.48 -6.66
CA GLY A 193 -13.15 21.47 -7.58
C GLY A 193 -13.97 22.78 -7.61
N ALA A 194 -15.29 22.66 -7.60
CA ALA A 194 -16.21 23.78 -7.53
C ALA A 194 -16.32 24.38 -6.10
N ARG A 195 -15.80 23.69 -5.07
CA ARG A 195 -16.01 24.00 -3.64
C ARG A 195 -17.50 24.02 -3.27
N ASP A 196 -18.27 23.21 -3.94
CA ASP A 196 -19.70 23.05 -3.67
C ASP A 196 -19.89 22.05 -2.52
N THR A 197 -19.93 22.58 -1.32
CA THR A 197 -20.15 21.81 -0.10
C THR A 197 -21.51 21.11 -0.13
N ALA A 198 -22.54 21.76 -0.67
CA ALA A 198 -23.89 21.21 -0.68
C ALA A 198 -23.99 19.97 -1.59
N THR A 199 -23.40 20.02 -2.78
CA THR A 199 -23.35 18.87 -3.69
C THR A 199 -22.50 17.75 -3.09
N LEU A 200 -21.34 18.05 -2.47
CA LEU A 200 -20.50 17.02 -1.86
C LEU A 200 -21.24 16.28 -0.72
N PHE A 201 -21.97 17.00 0.14
CA PHE A 201 -22.78 16.36 1.19
C PHE A 201 -23.93 15.52 0.61
N LYS A 202 -24.58 15.96 -0.46
CA LYS A 202 -25.60 15.16 -1.15
C LYS A 202 -25.02 13.88 -1.75
N THR A 203 -23.82 13.94 -2.32
CA THR A 203 -23.12 12.75 -2.84
C THR A 203 -22.80 11.76 -1.72
N ILE A 204 -22.38 12.25 -0.54
CA ILE A 204 -22.13 11.40 0.64
C ILE A 204 -23.43 10.78 1.16
N ASP A 205 -24.51 11.53 1.16
CA ASP A 205 -25.83 11.02 1.57
C ASP A 205 -26.34 9.93 0.63
N LEU A 206 -26.28 10.17 -0.68
CA LEU A 206 -26.63 9.19 -1.72
C LEU A 206 -25.77 7.92 -1.61
N LEU A 207 -24.46 8.07 -1.33
CA LEU A 207 -23.56 6.94 -1.09
C LEU A 207 -24.07 6.04 0.05
N VAL A 208 -24.47 6.65 1.16
CA VAL A 208 -24.95 5.92 2.34
C VAL A 208 -26.32 5.29 2.09
N GLU A 209 -27.23 6.01 1.43
CA GLU A 209 -28.56 5.50 1.04
C GLU A 209 -28.44 4.32 0.07
N SER A 210 -27.42 4.33 -0.81
CA SER A 210 -27.12 3.22 -1.72
C SER A 210 -26.44 2.02 -1.04
N GLY A 211 -26.20 2.09 0.28
CA GLY A 211 -25.59 1.01 1.06
C GLY A 211 -24.08 0.85 0.90
N HIS A 212 -23.39 1.81 0.31
CA HIS A 212 -21.93 1.79 0.19
C HIS A 212 -21.25 2.16 1.51
N ASP A 213 -20.06 1.58 1.76
CA ASP A 213 -19.26 1.89 2.94
C ASP A 213 -18.56 3.27 2.80
N PRO A 214 -18.82 4.23 3.70
CA PRO A 214 -18.20 5.55 3.68
C PRO A 214 -16.67 5.50 3.79
N ARG A 215 -16.10 4.52 4.50
CA ARG A 215 -14.65 4.36 4.61
C ARG A 215 -14.05 3.90 3.30
N ARG A 216 -14.71 2.96 2.60
CA ARG A 216 -14.29 2.51 1.28
C ARG A 216 -14.34 3.64 0.27
N PHE A 217 -15.40 4.42 0.27
CA PHE A 217 -15.52 5.62 -0.55
C PHE A 217 -14.38 6.61 -0.30
N ALA A 218 -14.09 6.90 0.97
CA ALA A 218 -12.98 7.79 1.32
C ALA A 218 -11.64 7.28 0.78
N PHE A 219 -11.42 5.96 0.81
CA PHE A 219 -10.22 5.33 0.24
C PHE A 219 -10.18 5.48 -1.28
N ASP A 220 -11.25 5.17 -1.99
CA ASP A 220 -11.36 5.28 -3.44
C ASP A 220 -11.21 6.74 -3.90
N LEU A 221 -11.78 7.69 -3.13
CA LEU A 221 -11.64 9.13 -3.37
C LEU A 221 -10.19 9.60 -3.16
N LEU A 222 -9.49 9.09 -2.14
CA LEU A 222 -8.07 9.38 -1.93
C LEU A 222 -7.20 8.87 -3.08
N GLU A 223 -7.47 7.66 -3.58
CA GLU A 223 -6.78 7.13 -4.74
C GLU A 223 -7.04 7.98 -5.98
N ARG A 224 -8.27 8.44 -6.18
CA ARG A 224 -8.60 9.35 -7.30
C ARG A 224 -7.87 10.69 -7.17
N LEU A 225 -7.80 11.28 -5.98
CA LEU A 225 -7.03 12.50 -5.75
C LEU A 225 -5.53 12.31 -6.02
N ARG A 226 -4.94 11.18 -5.58
CA ARG A 226 -3.56 10.83 -5.92
C ARG A 226 -3.36 10.76 -7.43
N ASP A 227 -4.26 10.09 -8.14
CA ASP A 227 -4.17 9.95 -9.59
C ASP A 227 -4.28 11.31 -10.29
N LEU A 228 -5.13 12.22 -9.80
CA LEU A 228 -5.21 13.60 -10.29
C LEU A 228 -3.91 14.38 -10.04
N VAL A 229 -3.26 14.19 -8.89
CA VAL A 229 -1.93 14.79 -8.63
C VAL A 229 -0.89 14.26 -9.62
N ILE A 230 -0.91 12.96 -9.94
CA ILE A 230 -0.02 12.36 -10.95
C ILE A 230 -0.28 12.95 -12.35
N VAL A 231 -1.55 13.08 -12.72
CA VAL A 231 -1.95 13.67 -14.01
C VAL A 231 -1.53 15.13 -14.11
N ASP A 232 -1.71 15.90 -13.04
CA ASP A 232 -1.29 17.30 -12.97
C ASP A 232 0.24 17.45 -13.11
N ALA A 233 1.00 16.59 -12.42
CA ALA A 233 2.45 16.63 -12.43
C ALA A 233 3.11 16.13 -13.73
N LEU A 234 2.53 15.09 -14.37
CA LEU A 234 3.13 14.40 -15.50
C LEU A 234 2.50 14.77 -16.86
N SER A 235 1.35 15.44 -16.85
CA SER A 235 0.61 15.83 -18.08
C SER A 235 0.49 14.67 -19.07
N ASP A 236 1.03 14.81 -20.29
CA ASP A 236 0.96 13.79 -21.34
C ASP A 236 1.63 12.46 -20.99
N GLN A 237 2.56 12.46 -20.02
CA GLN A 237 3.26 11.26 -19.58
C GLN A 237 2.50 10.47 -18.50
N ALA A 238 1.37 10.98 -18.01
CA ALA A 238 0.57 10.31 -16.98
C ALA A 238 0.15 8.87 -17.38
N ALA A 239 -0.10 8.62 -18.66
CA ALA A 239 -0.44 7.29 -19.19
C ALA A 239 0.67 6.24 -18.98
N THR A 240 1.93 6.64 -18.81
CA THR A 240 3.04 5.71 -18.55
C THR A 240 3.03 5.16 -17.13
N VAL A 241 2.48 5.92 -16.19
CA VAL A 241 2.33 5.56 -14.77
C VAL A 241 0.94 4.97 -14.52
N LEU A 242 -0.10 5.61 -15.04
CA LEU A 242 -1.50 5.21 -14.88
C LEU A 242 -1.97 4.26 -16.01
N ARG A 243 -1.27 3.14 -16.16
CA ARG A 243 -1.45 2.21 -17.29
C ARG A 243 -2.84 1.54 -17.38
N GLY A 244 -3.63 1.57 -16.31
CA GLY A 244 -4.94 0.91 -16.24
C GLY A 244 -6.11 1.78 -16.73
N TYR A 245 -5.88 3.06 -17.03
CA TYR A 245 -6.97 3.99 -17.40
C TYR A 245 -7.09 4.14 -18.92
N PRO A 246 -8.34 4.15 -19.46
CA PRO A 246 -8.63 4.54 -20.83
C PRO A 246 -8.21 6.00 -21.12
N LYS A 247 -7.90 6.31 -22.37
CA LYS A 247 -7.42 7.66 -22.75
C LYS A 247 -8.44 8.76 -22.48
N ASP A 248 -9.72 8.49 -22.72
CA ASP A 248 -10.83 9.41 -22.47
C ASP A 248 -10.97 9.73 -20.96
N GLN A 249 -10.77 8.75 -20.10
CA GLN A 249 -10.76 8.95 -18.65
C GLN A 249 -9.56 9.80 -18.21
N LEU A 250 -8.37 9.54 -18.75
CA LEU A 250 -7.18 10.38 -18.47
C LEU A 250 -7.39 11.83 -18.92
N THR A 251 -8.04 12.04 -20.06
CA THR A 251 -8.40 13.39 -20.54
C THR A 251 -9.36 14.10 -19.59
N ARG A 252 -10.38 13.39 -19.08
CA ARG A 252 -11.29 13.92 -18.07
C ARG A 252 -10.54 14.29 -16.79
N MET A 253 -9.70 13.39 -16.30
CA MET A 253 -8.88 13.61 -15.10
C MET A 253 -7.94 14.81 -15.28
N ALA A 254 -7.35 15.02 -16.45
CA ALA A 254 -6.52 16.19 -16.73
C ALA A 254 -7.32 17.49 -16.63
N SER A 255 -8.57 17.50 -17.16
CA SER A 255 -9.46 18.64 -17.02
C SER A 255 -9.85 18.90 -15.56
N GLN A 256 -10.14 17.85 -14.78
CA GLN A 256 -10.44 17.96 -13.35
C GLN A 256 -9.23 18.49 -12.57
N ALA A 257 -8.05 17.95 -12.78
CA ALA A 257 -6.81 18.36 -12.12
C ALA A 257 -6.50 19.85 -12.40
N SER A 258 -6.59 20.27 -13.66
CA SER A 258 -6.38 21.67 -14.05
C SER A 258 -7.36 22.64 -13.40
N ARG A 259 -8.64 22.24 -13.21
CA ARG A 259 -9.65 23.09 -12.53
C ARG A 259 -9.39 23.21 -11.03
N ILE A 260 -8.95 22.13 -10.37
CA ILE A 260 -8.75 22.09 -8.91
C ILE A 260 -7.45 22.78 -8.52
N GLY A 261 -6.35 22.44 -9.19
CA GLY A 261 -5.01 22.94 -8.96
C GLY A 261 -4.22 22.13 -7.94
N SER A 262 -2.89 22.11 -8.14
CA SER A 262 -1.95 21.27 -7.40
C SER A 262 -2.03 21.45 -5.89
N ALA A 263 -2.07 22.69 -5.38
CA ALA A 263 -2.13 22.94 -3.95
C ALA A 263 -3.45 22.45 -3.34
N SER A 264 -4.57 22.66 -4.03
CA SER A 264 -5.89 22.19 -3.57
C SER A 264 -6.02 20.69 -3.61
N LEU A 265 -5.47 20.02 -4.63
CA LEU A 265 -5.42 18.56 -4.74
C LEU A 265 -4.61 17.95 -3.59
N ASN A 266 -3.39 18.43 -3.36
CA ASN A 266 -2.53 17.93 -2.31
C ASN A 266 -3.16 18.14 -0.91
N ARG A 267 -3.76 19.31 -0.69
CA ARG A 267 -4.48 19.59 0.57
C ARG A 267 -5.67 18.65 0.78
N ALA A 268 -6.50 18.45 -0.25
CA ALA A 268 -7.64 17.54 -0.16
C ALA A 268 -7.19 16.10 0.12
N ALA A 269 -6.14 15.64 -0.55
CA ALA A 269 -5.56 14.31 -0.33
C ALA A 269 -5.02 14.15 1.11
N ALA A 270 -4.31 15.16 1.64
CA ALA A 270 -3.79 15.13 3.00
C ALA A 270 -4.92 15.06 4.05
N LEU A 271 -5.95 15.90 3.92
CA LEU A 271 -7.10 15.89 4.82
C LEU A 271 -7.87 14.56 4.78
N LEU A 272 -8.01 13.97 3.59
CA LEU A 272 -8.69 12.69 3.45
C LEU A 272 -7.87 11.52 4.01
N ALA A 273 -6.55 11.54 3.86
CA ALA A 273 -5.64 10.54 4.45
C ALA A 273 -5.68 10.58 5.99
N GLU A 274 -5.69 11.78 6.57
CA GLU A 274 -5.89 11.98 8.00
C GLU A 274 -7.26 11.46 8.46
N GLY A 275 -8.33 11.78 7.72
CA GLY A 275 -9.67 11.30 7.97
C GLY A 275 -9.78 9.77 7.93
N LEU A 276 -9.16 9.11 6.94
CA LEU A 276 -9.11 7.64 6.85
C LEU A 276 -8.41 7.01 8.07
N THR A 277 -7.41 7.66 8.60
CA THR A 277 -6.74 7.20 9.84
C THR A 277 -7.68 7.32 11.03
N ALA A 278 -8.42 8.43 11.14
CA ALA A 278 -9.42 8.65 12.20
C ALA A 278 -10.60 7.67 12.11
N MET A 279 -10.98 7.22 10.90
CA MET A 279 -12.04 6.23 10.68
C MET A 279 -11.71 4.81 11.20
N ARG A 280 -10.46 4.56 11.65
CA ARG A 280 -10.10 3.29 12.32
C ARG A 280 -10.56 3.24 13.78
N GLY A 281 -10.95 4.38 14.35
CA GLY A 281 -11.43 4.49 15.72
C GLY A 281 -12.90 4.11 15.89
N ALA A 282 -13.44 4.40 17.07
CA ALA A 282 -14.84 4.12 17.44
C ALA A 282 -15.86 5.12 16.82
N THR A 283 -15.40 6.20 16.21
CA THR A 283 -16.28 7.23 15.62
C THR A 283 -16.85 6.73 14.29
N PRO A 284 -18.17 6.93 14.04
CA PRO A 284 -18.79 6.52 12.79
C PRO A 284 -18.08 7.09 11.56
N ALA A 285 -17.76 6.24 10.58
CA ALA A 285 -17.03 6.64 9.38
C ALA A 285 -17.75 7.72 8.57
N ARG A 286 -19.10 7.69 8.50
CA ARG A 286 -19.93 8.73 7.87
C ARG A 286 -19.66 10.11 8.47
N LEU A 287 -19.68 10.23 9.79
CA LEU A 287 -19.45 11.50 10.48
C LEU A 287 -18.07 12.08 10.18
N ILE A 288 -17.04 11.23 10.20
CA ILE A 288 -15.69 11.66 9.87
C ILE A 288 -15.60 12.12 8.41
N LEU A 289 -16.23 11.38 7.47
CA LEU A 289 -16.25 11.74 6.06
C LEU A 289 -16.91 13.11 5.84
N GLU A 290 -18.06 13.35 6.47
CA GLU A 290 -18.76 14.65 6.41
C GLU A 290 -17.90 15.79 6.95
N LEU A 291 -17.22 15.60 8.09
CA LEU A 291 -16.31 16.60 8.65
C LEU A 291 -15.12 16.89 7.72
N VAL A 292 -14.55 15.86 7.11
CA VAL A 292 -13.44 16.01 6.14
C VAL A 292 -13.93 16.72 4.89
N ALA A 293 -15.11 16.37 4.36
CA ALA A 293 -15.74 17.05 3.23
C ALA A 293 -15.92 18.56 3.48
N GLY A 294 -16.40 18.91 4.68
CA GLY A 294 -16.51 20.29 5.12
C GLY A 294 -15.13 21.00 5.16
N LYS A 295 -14.10 20.36 5.72
CA LYS A 295 -12.74 20.93 5.77
C LYS A 295 -12.14 21.12 4.36
N ILE A 296 -12.40 20.20 3.42
CA ILE A 296 -11.90 20.30 2.05
C ILE A 296 -12.55 21.47 1.31
N THR A 297 -13.87 21.62 1.40
CA THR A 297 -14.62 22.62 0.62
C THR A 297 -14.64 23.99 1.28
N ILE A 298 -14.63 24.09 2.63
CA ILE A 298 -14.68 25.35 3.40
C ILE A 298 -13.25 25.74 3.78
N ALA A 299 -12.51 26.30 2.84
CA ALA A 299 -11.11 26.71 3.06
C ALA A 299 -10.96 27.96 3.96
N GLN A 300 -12.03 28.64 4.31
CA GLN A 300 -11.98 29.92 5.06
C GLN A 300 -11.61 29.74 6.54
N GLY A 301 -11.80 28.54 7.09
CA GLY A 301 -11.44 28.21 8.48
C GLY A 301 -10.05 27.60 8.67
N ASP A 302 -9.32 27.33 7.58
CA ASP A 302 -8.01 26.69 7.65
C ASP A 302 -6.90 27.75 7.71
N SER A 303 -6.34 27.95 8.90
CA SER A 303 -5.22 28.85 9.16
C SER A 303 -3.85 28.19 8.96
N SER A 304 -3.81 26.92 8.48
CA SER A 304 -2.56 26.23 8.15
C SER A 304 -1.86 26.86 6.95
N ASP A 305 -0.54 26.66 6.86
CA ASP A 305 0.26 27.14 5.72
C ASP A 305 -0.27 26.57 4.38
N THR A 306 -0.71 25.32 4.37
CA THR A 306 -1.32 24.69 3.19
C THR A 306 -2.67 25.31 2.81
N GLY A 307 -3.48 25.73 3.78
CA GLY A 307 -4.71 26.46 3.57
C GLY A 307 -4.47 27.85 2.97
N MET A 308 -3.44 28.55 3.44
CA MET A 308 -3.05 29.86 2.91
C MET A 308 -2.50 29.74 1.47
N ILE A 309 -1.63 28.78 1.19
CA ILE A 309 -1.10 28.51 -0.15
C ILE A 309 -2.23 28.22 -1.14
N SER A 310 -3.19 27.39 -0.76
CA SER A 310 -4.37 27.07 -1.61
C SER A 310 -5.23 28.29 -1.94
N ARG A 311 -5.32 29.27 -1.01
CA ARG A 311 -6.02 30.53 -1.26
C ARG A 311 -5.23 31.44 -2.19
N LEU A 312 -3.92 31.50 -2.03
CA LEU A 312 -3.02 32.34 -2.82
C LEU A 312 -3.01 31.84 -4.28
N GLU A 313 -2.82 30.54 -4.49
CA GLU A 313 -2.90 29.91 -5.82
C GLU A 313 -4.22 30.20 -6.54
N ARG A 314 -5.32 30.20 -5.78
CA ARG A 314 -6.62 30.53 -6.35
C ARG A 314 -6.75 32.00 -6.76
N LEU A 315 -6.22 32.92 -5.93
CA LEU A 315 -6.23 34.36 -6.27
C LEU A 315 -5.36 34.65 -7.49
N GLU A 316 -4.23 33.99 -7.63
CA GLU A 316 -3.37 34.07 -8.80
C GLU A 316 -4.09 33.58 -10.07
N ARG A 317 -4.79 32.46 -10.01
CA ARG A 317 -5.59 31.96 -11.14
C ARG A 317 -6.77 32.86 -11.51
N GLN A 318 -7.46 33.45 -10.50
CA GLN A 318 -8.56 34.39 -10.75
C GLN A 318 -8.09 35.73 -11.32
N SER A 319 -6.86 36.15 -10.98
CA SER A 319 -6.27 37.41 -11.47
C SER A 319 -5.60 37.28 -12.84
N GLY A 320 -5.54 36.08 -13.42
CA GLY A 320 -4.94 35.85 -14.74
C GLY A 320 -3.40 35.99 -14.77
N PHE A 321 -2.76 36.00 -13.61
CA PHE A 321 -1.31 35.93 -13.50
C PHE A 321 -0.84 34.50 -13.72
N ASP A 322 -0.46 34.16 -14.94
CA ASP A 322 0.26 32.92 -15.27
C ASP A 322 1.68 33.01 -14.68
N VAL A 323 1.93 32.34 -13.58
CA VAL A 323 3.25 32.23 -12.93
C VAL A 323 4.30 31.53 -13.83
N ALA A 324 3.87 30.84 -14.86
CA ALA A 324 4.74 30.20 -15.85
C ALA A 324 5.60 31.20 -16.66
N SER A 325 5.25 32.50 -16.69
CA SER A 325 6.00 33.53 -17.43
C SER A 325 7.11 34.17 -16.59
N ALA A 326 7.15 34.02 -15.27
CA ALA A 326 8.13 34.69 -14.43
C ALA A 326 9.47 33.93 -14.26
N ALA A 327 9.58 32.70 -14.69
CA ALA A 327 10.78 31.87 -14.56
C ALA A 327 11.81 32.03 -15.72
N ALA A 328 11.56 32.88 -16.71
CA ALA A 328 12.40 33.04 -17.89
C ALA A 328 12.96 34.47 -18.08
N ALA A 329 13.23 35.19 -16.98
CA ALA A 329 13.99 36.44 -17.10
C ALA A 329 15.49 36.18 -16.81
N PRO A 330 16.41 36.50 -17.73
CA PRO A 330 17.84 36.28 -17.50
C PRO A 330 18.36 37.24 -16.44
N THR A 331 18.98 36.69 -15.41
CA THR A 331 19.73 37.41 -14.39
C THR A 331 20.83 38.26 -15.02
N GLN A 332 20.63 39.55 -15.20
CA GLN A 332 21.69 40.49 -15.49
C GLN A 332 22.60 40.60 -14.25
N ARG A 333 23.84 40.21 -14.43
CA ARG A 333 24.92 40.47 -13.47
C ARG A 333 25.13 41.97 -13.35
N VAL A 334 24.77 42.53 -12.20
CA VAL A 334 25.14 43.89 -11.83
C VAL A 334 26.55 43.83 -11.24
N ASN A 335 27.50 44.50 -11.92
CA ASN A 335 28.85 44.73 -11.45
C ASN A 335 28.85 45.57 -10.17
N LYS A 336 29.53 45.09 -9.17
CA LYS A 336 29.91 45.85 -7.97
C LYS A 336 30.88 46.96 -8.35
N THR A 337 30.46 48.21 -8.13
CA THR A 337 31.38 49.34 -8.01
C THR A 337 31.27 49.85 -6.57
N GLU A 338 32.44 50.08 -6.00
CA GLU A 338 32.69 50.39 -4.60
C GLU A 338 32.05 51.70 -4.15
N ALA A 339 31.46 51.71 -2.96
CA ALA A 339 31.31 52.90 -2.17
C ALA A 339 31.59 52.58 -0.69
N LYS A 340 32.72 53.11 -0.23
CA LYS A 340 33.17 53.17 1.16
C LYS A 340 32.21 54.11 1.95
N ALA A 341 31.69 53.64 3.05
CA ALA A 341 31.16 54.50 4.14
C ALA A 341 31.41 53.84 5.48
N GLU A 342 31.94 54.64 6.37
CA GLU A 342 32.49 54.35 7.68
C GLU A 342 31.41 53.82 8.66
N ILE A 343 31.74 52.73 9.38
CA ILE A 343 30.94 52.27 10.55
C ILE A 343 31.78 52.58 11.79
N LYS A 344 31.26 53.48 12.64
CA LYS A 344 31.74 53.75 14.00
C LYS A 344 31.45 52.54 14.89
N THR A 345 32.49 52.05 15.48
CA THR A 345 32.53 51.04 16.55
C THR A 345 31.90 51.58 17.85
N ILE A 346 30.95 50.86 18.39
CA ILE A 346 30.57 50.93 19.80
C ILE A 346 30.83 49.53 20.40
N LYS A 347 31.81 49.52 21.30
CA LYS A 347 32.11 48.39 22.18
C LYS A 347 31.15 48.42 23.37
N GLU A 348 30.48 47.33 23.66
CA GLU A 348 29.98 47.00 25.00
C GLU A 348 30.37 45.58 25.39
N GLU A 349 31.01 45.50 26.56
CA GLU A 349 31.49 44.26 27.17
C GLU A 349 30.35 43.47 27.82
N PRO A 350 30.44 42.12 27.90
CA PRO A 350 29.47 41.32 28.62
C PRO A 350 29.86 41.20 30.11
N LYS A 351 28.94 41.53 31.00
CA LYS A 351 29.04 41.26 32.45
C LYS A 351 28.75 39.77 32.74
N GLN A 352 29.71 39.14 33.37
CA GLN A 352 29.60 37.84 34.03
C GLN A 352 28.67 37.92 35.24
N VAL A 353 27.73 36.99 35.38
CA VAL A 353 27.03 36.68 36.62
C VAL A 353 27.43 35.30 37.08
N LYS A 354 28.01 35.25 38.29
CA LYS A 354 28.48 34.09 39.03
C LYS A 354 27.30 33.23 39.48
N SER A 355 27.44 31.94 39.32
CA SER A 355 26.64 30.88 39.93
C SER A 355 27.18 30.54 41.32
N GLU A 356 26.34 30.42 42.32
CA GLU A 356 26.64 29.84 43.63
C GLU A 356 25.71 28.64 43.88
N PRO A 357 26.17 27.54 44.51
CA PRO A 357 25.42 26.28 44.56
C PRO A 357 24.63 26.14 45.87
N ALA A 358 23.42 25.60 45.77
CA ALA A 358 22.64 25.20 46.95
C ALA A 358 22.58 23.68 47.12
N LYS A 359 22.84 23.31 48.33
CA LYS A 359 23.00 22.02 48.99
C LYS A 359 21.77 21.10 48.87
N GLY A 360 22.11 19.83 48.92
CA GLY A 360 21.20 18.69 48.93
C GLY A 360 20.30 18.56 50.17
N GLU A 361 19.27 17.76 50.01
CA GLU A 361 18.56 17.13 51.10
C GLU A 361 18.10 15.72 50.74
N LYS A 362 18.18 14.90 51.76
CA LYS A 362 18.15 13.44 51.82
C LYS A 362 16.76 12.85 51.54
N ALA A 363 16.79 11.63 50.98
CA ALA A 363 15.67 10.68 51.03
C ALA A 363 15.28 10.29 52.48
N PRO A 364 14.07 9.79 52.68
CA PRO A 364 13.93 8.60 53.50
C PRO A 364 13.26 7.42 52.82
N SER A 365 13.77 6.27 53.22
CA SER A 365 13.42 4.88 53.03
C SER A 365 12.11 4.51 53.76
N SER A 366 11.52 3.39 53.23
CA SER A 366 10.68 2.37 53.92
C SER A 366 9.19 2.69 54.12
N ALA A 367 8.28 1.89 53.56
CA ALA A 367 7.80 0.60 54.05
C ALA A 367 7.09 -0.14 52.90
#